data_afe96f67a6b4fe653ee2dca7b512053d
#
_entry.id   afe96f67a6b4fe653ee2dca7b512053d
#
_cell.length_a   1.000
_cell.length_b   1.000
_cell.length_c   1.000
_cell.angle_alpha   90.00
_cell.angle_beta   90.00
_cell.angle_gamma   90.00
#
_symmetry.space_group_name_H-M   'P 1'
#
loop_
_entity.id
_entity.type
_entity.pdbx_description
1 polymer ?
#
loop_
_entity_poly.entity_id
_entity_poly.type
_entity_poly.pdbx_seq_one_letter_code
_entity_poly.pdbx_strand_id
1 'polypeptide(L)'
;PALLALNGIPSASPDMAPSALFMDKAQTKLIANALGIPVLPWVRIGERSYKRRGAMALRTVEERLGYPVIVKPARLGSSIGISVAEDRARLVYAIEAAFAYDGTVIAEKYLEDRREINCACYRKGDELVVSACEEPKTSHRILTFADKYLDGGKQRASGFPAEIPEECADRVQSYTKLLYRRTDLRGIVRADFLLSGGDVYFNEMNT
;
A
#
# COMPACT_ATOMS: atom_id res chain seq x y z
N PRO A 1 -7.50 12.62 11.83
CA PRO A 1 -8.72 12.18 12.58
C PRO A 1 -8.60 12.41 14.10
N ALA A 2 -7.46 12.11 14.75
CA ALA A 2 -7.32 12.23 16.22
C ALA A 2 -7.67 13.62 16.76
N LEU A 3 -7.13 14.67 16.15
CA LEU A 3 -7.40 16.05 16.59
C LEU A 3 -8.88 16.44 16.43
N LEU A 4 -9.52 15.99 15.35
CA LEU A 4 -10.95 16.22 15.14
C LEU A 4 -11.78 15.49 16.19
N ALA A 5 -11.47 14.21 16.45
CA ALA A 5 -12.16 13.41 17.46
C ALA A 5 -12.04 14.01 18.87
N LEU A 6 -10.83 14.46 19.26
CA LEU A 6 -10.59 15.12 20.56
C LEU A 6 -11.39 16.42 20.74
N ASN A 7 -11.72 17.10 19.65
CA ASN A 7 -12.51 18.33 19.67
C ASN A 7 -14.00 18.11 19.34
N GLY A 8 -14.45 16.85 19.27
CA GLY A 8 -15.85 16.52 18.96
C GLY A 8 -16.29 16.92 17.55
N ILE A 9 -15.35 17.12 16.61
CA ILE A 9 -15.64 17.53 15.25
C ILE A 9 -15.91 16.28 14.39
N PRO A 10 -17.10 16.14 13.79
CA PRO A 10 -17.41 15.03 12.89
C PRO A 10 -16.45 14.97 11.70
N SER A 11 -16.05 13.77 11.32
CA SER A 11 -15.15 13.51 10.18
C SER A 11 -15.65 12.33 9.35
N ALA A 12 -15.48 12.40 8.04
CA ALA A 12 -15.75 11.28 7.15
C ALA A 12 -14.58 10.26 7.09
N SER A 13 -13.44 10.58 7.71
CA SER A 13 -12.29 9.67 7.80
C SER A 13 -12.46 8.63 8.92
N PRO A 14 -11.72 7.52 8.86
CA PRO A 14 -11.66 6.55 9.95
C PRO A 14 -11.18 7.15 11.27
N ASP A 15 -11.45 6.44 12.36
CA ASP A 15 -10.98 6.79 13.69
C ASP A 15 -9.45 6.74 13.79
N MET A 16 -8.91 7.30 14.88
CA MET A 16 -7.48 7.42 15.11
C MET A 16 -6.73 6.08 15.05
N ALA A 17 -7.25 5.06 15.75
CA ALA A 17 -6.56 3.77 15.89
C ALA A 17 -6.40 3.05 14.54
N PRO A 18 -7.45 2.80 13.74
CA PRO A 18 -7.29 2.20 12.42
C PRO A 18 -6.50 3.10 11.45
N SER A 19 -6.62 4.42 11.53
CA SER A 19 -5.80 5.32 10.70
C SER A 19 -4.31 5.19 11.01
N ALA A 20 -3.92 5.14 12.28
CA ALA A 20 -2.54 4.94 12.69
C ALA A 20 -2.01 3.56 12.27
N LEU A 21 -2.84 2.53 12.34
CA LEU A 21 -2.53 1.18 11.93
C LEU A 21 -2.20 1.10 10.43
N PHE A 22 -3.09 1.63 9.58
CA PHE A 22 -2.94 1.59 8.14
C PHE A 22 -1.92 2.59 7.58
N MET A 23 -1.48 3.55 8.38
CA MET A 23 -0.36 4.41 8.02
C MET A 23 0.96 3.62 7.96
N ASP A 24 1.15 2.57 8.76
CA ASP A 24 2.36 1.74 8.77
C ASP A 24 2.18 0.53 7.83
N LYS A 25 2.88 0.54 6.69
CA LYS A 25 2.82 -0.53 5.68
C LYS A 25 3.20 -1.91 6.22
N ALA A 26 4.12 -1.98 7.18
CA ALA A 26 4.50 -3.26 7.78
C ALA A 26 3.38 -3.84 8.65
N GLN A 27 2.72 -3.00 9.47
CA GLN A 27 1.56 -3.42 10.26
C GLN A 27 0.38 -3.80 9.35
N THR A 28 0.13 -3.00 8.33
CA THR A 28 -0.91 -3.25 7.32
C THR A 28 -0.77 -4.64 6.69
N LYS A 29 0.46 -5.03 6.30
CA LYS A 29 0.73 -6.35 5.71
C LYS A 29 0.60 -7.50 6.72
N LEU A 30 0.99 -7.29 7.97
CA LEU A 30 0.81 -8.30 9.02
C LEU A 30 -0.67 -8.59 9.25
N ILE A 31 -1.52 -7.56 9.27
CA ILE A 31 -2.96 -7.72 9.42
C ILE A 31 -3.58 -8.40 8.22
N ALA A 32 -3.24 -7.97 7.00
CA ALA A 32 -3.74 -8.62 5.79
C ALA A 32 -3.41 -10.11 5.79
N ASN A 33 -2.16 -10.49 6.10
CA ASN A 33 -1.74 -11.87 6.23
C ASN A 33 -2.53 -12.65 7.30
N ALA A 34 -2.75 -12.04 8.47
CA ALA A 34 -3.53 -12.67 9.55
C ALA A 34 -5.00 -12.90 9.17
N LEU A 35 -5.52 -12.10 8.25
CA LEU A 35 -6.88 -12.25 7.69
C LEU A 35 -6.93 -13.17 6.46
N GLY A 36 -5.81 -13.76 6.04
CA GLY A 36 -5.73 -14.60 4.84
C GLY A 36 -5.80 -13.82 3.53
N ILE A 37 -5.58 -12.50 3.57
CA ILE A 37 -5.55 -11.66 2.37
C ILE A 37 -4.12 -11.67 1.79
N PRO A 38 -3.95 -12.07 0.52
CA PRO A 38 -2.64 -12.11 -0.10
C PRO A 38 -1.96 -10.73 -0.13
N VAL A 39 -0.68 -10.71 0.22
CA VAL A 39 0.24 -9.57 0.04
C VAL A 39 1.48 -10.04 -0.67
N LEU A 40 2.14 -9.17 -1.40
CA LEU A 40 3.44 -9.52 -2.00
C LEU A 40 4.45 -9.90 -0.92
N PRO A 41 5.38 -10.82 -1.17
CA PRO A 41 6.49 -11.14 -0.27
C PRO A 41 7.26 -9.88 0.12
N TRP A 42 7.58 -9.73 1.38
CA TRP A 42 8.21 -8.53 1.91
C TRP A 42 9.14 -8.80 3.09
N VAL A 43 10.04 -7.85 3.35
CA VAL A 43 10.99 -7.84 4.47
C VAL A 43 10.95 -6.48 5.14
N ARG A 44 10.80 -6.46 6.48
CA ARG A 44 10.91 -5.25 7.29
C ARG A 44 12.37 -5.04 7.69
N ILE A 45 12.86 -3.81 7.54
CA ILE A 45 14.23 -3.41 7.85
C ILE A 45 14.17 -2.18 8.75
N GLY A 46 14.67 -2.32 9.99
CA GLY A 46 14.81 -1.19 10.92
C GLY A 46 16.20 -0.60 10.83
N GLU A 47 16.32 0.72 10.83
CA GLU A 47 17.58 1.47 10.67
C GLU A 47 18.63 1.06 11.71
N ARG A 48 18.24 0.97 12.99
CA ARG A 48 19.15 0.56 14.07
C ARG A 48 19.72 -0.84 13.88
N SER A 49 18.91 -1.77 13.36
CA SER A 49 19.33 -3.13 13.06
C SER A 49 20.21 -3.17 11.82
N TYR A 50 19.85 -2.40 10.80
CA TYR A 50 20.60 -2.30 9.55
C TYR A 50 22.02 -1.76 9.78
N LYS A 51 22.17 -0.67 10.56
CA LYS A 51 23.50 -0.14 10.95
C LYS A 51 24.40 -1.16 11.63
N ARG A 52 23.84 -2.15 12.33
CA ARG A 52 24.62 -3.18 13.00
C ARG A 52 24.84 -4.44 12.18
N ARG A 53 23.89 -4.80 11.32
CA ARG A 53 23.86 -6.09 10.59
C ARG A 53 23.36 -5.91 9.16
N GLY A 54 23.78 -4.85 8.47
CA GLY A 54 23.30 -4.52 7.12
C GLY A 54 23.49 -5.66 6.11
N ALA A 55 24.67 -6.31 6.13
CA ALA A 55 24.94 -7.44 5.24
C ALA A 55 23.92 -8.58 5.39
N MET A 56 23.47 -8.86 6.63
CA MET A 56 22.46 -9.87 6.90
C MET A 56 21.07 -9.44 6.40
N ALA A 57 20.71 -8.16 6.58
CA ALA A 57 19.45 -7.63 6.07
C ALA A 57 19.39 -7.72 4.53
N LEU A 58 20.48 -7.33 3.83
CA LEU A 58 20.58 -7.44 2.38
C LEU A 58 20.44 -8.89 1.91
N ARG A 59 21.17 -9.81 2.53
CA ARG A 59 21.05 -11.24 2.22
C ARG A 59 19.62 -11.75 2.40
N THR A 60 18.94 -11.36 3.49
CA THR A 60 17.54 -11.75 3.73
C THR A 60 16.60 -11.25 2.63
N VAL A 61 16.81 -10.02 2.14
CA VAL A 61 16.04 -9.49 1.02
C VAL A 61 16.31 -10.30 -0.26
N GLU A 62 17.58 -10.56 -0.57
CA GLU A 62 18.00 -11.31 -1.77
C GLU A 62 17.46 -12.75 -1.77
N GLU A 63 17.58 -13.46 -0.65
CA GLU A 63 17.13 -14.85 -0.52
C GLU A 63 15.60 -15.00 -0.56
N ARG A 64 14.87 -14.05 0.04
CA ARG A 64 13.41 -14.14 0.16
C ARG A 64 12.65 -13.52 -1.01
N LEU A 65 13.19 -12.48 -1.63
CA LEU A 65 12.46 -11.69 -2.63
C LEU A 65 13.08 -11.83 -4.03
N GLY A 66 14.42 -11.99 -4.14
CA GLY A 66 15.13 -11.85 -5.41
C GLY A 66 14.93 -10.43 -5.99
N TYR A 67 15.58 -10.18 -7.13
CA TYR A 67 15.42 -8.89 -7.83
C TYR A 67 14.38 -9.00 -8.96
N PRO A 68 13.75 -7.88 -9.39
CA PRO A 68 13.78 -6.57 -8.76
C PRO A 68 12.94 -6.51 -7.46
N VAL A 69 13.31 -5.58 -6.57
CA VAL A 69 12.57 -5.28 -5.35
C VAL A 69 12.23 -3.79 -5.28
N ILE A 70 11.13 -3.45 -4.62
CA ILE A 70 10.77 -2.07 -4.33
C ILE A 70 10.99 -1.79 -2.84
N VAL A 71 11.68 -0.70 -2.54
CA VAL A 71 11.94 -0.23 -1.17
C VAL A 71 11.06 0.97 -0.88
N LYS A 72 10.41 0.96 0.28
CA LYS A 72 9.45 1.98 0.70
C LYS A 72 9.66 2.35 2.17
N PRO A 73 9.65 3.64 2.55
CA PRO A 73 9.46 4.03 3.96
C PRO A 73 8.13 3.44 4.49
N ALA A 74 8.14 2.94 5.74
CA ALA A 74 6.97 2.24 6.26
C ALA A 74 5.77 3.18 6.48
N ARG A 75 6.01 4.44 6.89
CA ARG A 75 4.98 5.38 7.34
C ARG A 75 4.88 6.65 6.50
N LEU A 76 5.11 6.54 5.19
CA LEU A 76 4.92 7.64 4.25
C LEU A 76 3.95 7.26 3.13
N GLY A 77 3.27 8.29 2.62
CA GLY A 77 2.38 8.21 1.46
C GLY A 77 2.99 8.87 0.21
N SER A 78 2.16 9.04 -0.81
CA SER A 78 2.46 9.82 -2.03
C SER A 78 3.71 9.40 -2.78
N SER A 79 4.15 8.16 -2.65
CA SER A 79 5.35 7.59 -3.27
C SER A 79 6.67 8.26 -2.88
N ILE A 80 6.69 9.05 -1.80
CA ILE A 80 7.91 9.70 -1.31
C ILE A 80 8.88 8.64 -0.77
N GLY A 81 10.15 8.70 -1.19
CA GLY A 81 11.20 7.80 -0.74
C GLY A 81 11.08 6.36 -1.27
N ILE A 82 10.22 6.12 -2.28
CA ILE A 82 10.09 4.82 -2.94
C ILE A 82 11.12 4.69 -4.06
N SER A 83 11.82 3.55 -4.09
CA SER A 83 12.79 3.24 -5.15
C SER A 83 12.74 1.76 -5.52
N VAL A 84 12.96 1.44 -6.79
CA VAL A 84 13.15 0.07 -7.28
C VAL A 84 14.65 -0.23 -7.35
N ALA A 85 15.04 -1.39 -6.84
CA ALA A 85 16.39 -1.91 -6.88
C ALA A 85 16.43 -3.18 -7.74
N GLU A 86 17.29 -3.18 -8.74
CA GLU A 86 17.48 -4.28 -9.68
C GLU A 86 18.73 -5.12 -9.33
N ASP A 87 19.54 -4.60 -8.40
CA ASP A 87 20.78 -5.24 -7.91
C ASP A 87 21.07 -4.82 -6.47
N ARG A 88 22.12 -5.42 -5.90
CA ARG A 88 22.56 -5.18 -4.52
C ARG A 88 22.99 -3.74 -4.27
N ALA A 89 23.69 -3.12 -5.21
CA ALA A 89 24.16 -1.74 -5.05
C ALA A 89 23.00 -0.76 -5.00
N ARG A 90 22.01 -0.93 -5.89
CA ARG A 90 20.76 -0.16 -5.89
C ARG A 90 19.92 -0.45 -4.65
N LEU A 91 19.91 -1.69 -4.14
CA LEU A 91 19.21 -2.04 -2.91
C LEU A 91 19.79 -1.30 -1.69
N VAL A 92 21.12 -1.24 -1.56
CA VAL A 92 21.79 -0.47 -0.50
C VAL A 92 21.38 1.00 -0.58
N TYR A 93 21.53 1.60 -1.77
CA TYR A 93 21.16 3.00 -1.99
C TYR A 93 19.68 3.29 -1.65
N ALA A 94 18.77 2.42 -2.12
CA ALA A 94 17.34 2.58 -1.88
C ALA A 94 16.97 2.50 -0.38
N ILE A 95 17.59 1.57 0.36
CA ILE A 95 17.38 1.43 1.81
C ILE A 95 17.89 2.68 2.55
N GLU A 96 19.10 3.13 2.24
CA GLU A 96 19.72 4.30 2.90
C GLU A 96 18.97 5.59 2.58
N ALA A 97 18.55 5.77 1.33
CA ALA A 97 17.71 6.90 0.93
C ALA A 97 16.34 6.89 1.64
N ALA A 98 15.71 5.73 1.79
CA ALA A 98 14.44 5.60 2.48
C ALA A 98 14.55 5.87 3.99
N PHE A 99 15.69 5.57 4.63
CA PHE A 99 15.94 5.89 6.04
C PHE A 99 16.04 7.41 6.31
N ALA A 100 16.28 8.23 5.30
CA ALA A 100 16.18 9.69 5.46
C ALA A 100 14.76 10.16 5.82
N TYR A 101 13.76 9.32 5.55
CA TYR A 101 12.34 9.64 5.77
C TYR A 101 11.72 8.87 6.94
N ASP A 102 12.14 7.63 7.19
CA ASP A 102 11.55 6.79 8.24
C ASP A 102 12.59 5.79 8.76
N GLY A 103 12.71 5.67 10.09
CA GLY A 103 13.58 4.69 10.73
C GLY A 103 13.17 3.21 10.50
N THR A 104 12.09 2.96 9.79
CA THR A 104 11.64 1.64 9.32
C THR A 104 11.32 1.69 7.84
N VAL A 105 11.90 0.77 7.07
CA VAL A 105 11.57 0.59 5.66
C VAL A 105 11.09 -0.84 5.41
N ILE A 106 10.34 -1.03 4.33
CA ILE A 106 10.00 -2.35 3.81
C ILE A 106 10.63 -2.52 2.43
N ALA A 107 11.20 -3.70 2.18
CA ALA A 107 11.52 -4.16 0.84
C ALA A 107 10.45 -5.17 0.42
N GLU A 108 9.94 -5.07 -0.78
CA GLU A 108 8.87 -5.88 -1.33
C GLU A 108 9.26 -6.43 -2.69
N LYS A 109 8.74 -7.62 -3.04
CA LYS A 109 8.87 -8.13 -4.42
C LYS A 109 8.24 -7.11 -5.38
N TYR A 110 8.97 -6.72 -6.41
CA TYR A 110 8.45 -5.85 -7.47
C TYR A 110 7.90 -6.69 -8.61
N LEU A 111 6.66 -6.41 -9.02
CA LEU A 111 6.03 -7.02 -10.18
C LEU A 111 6.04 -6.00 -11.33
N GLU A 112 6.60 -6.37 -12.47
CA GLU A 112 6.72 -5.48 -13.63
C GLU A 112 5.39 -5.31 -14.38
N ASP A 113 4.58 -6.38 -14.42
CA ASP A 113 3.30 -6.49 -15.14
C ASP A 113 2.08 -6.11 -14.29
N ARG A 114 2.30 -5.57 -13.08
CA ARG A 114 1.22 -5.25 -12.17
C ARG A 114 0.30 -4.17 -12.70
N ARG A 115 -0.98 -4.33 -12.44
CA ARG A 115 -2.02 -3.32 -12.58
C ARG A 115 -2.45 -2.85 -11.19
N GLU A 116 -2.64 -1.57 -10.99
CA GLU A 116 -3.15 -1.02 -9.73
C GLU A 116 -4.67 -0.98 -9.78
N ILE A 117 -5.33 -1.55 -8.77
CA ILE A 117 -6.79 -1.63 -8.67
C ILE A 117 -7.22 -1.05 -7.34
N ASN A 118 -8.10 -0.06 -7.38
CA ASN A 118 -8.63 0.62 -6.20
C ASN A 118 -10.09 0.23 -5.96
N CYS A 119 -10.48 0.15 -4.68
CA CYS A 119 -11.86 -0.09 -4.27
C CYS A 119 -12.17 0.73 -3.01
N ALA A 120 -13.19 1.57 -3.08
CA ALA A 120 -13.65 2.34 -1.93
C ALA A 120 -14.68 1.54 -1.12
N CYS A 121 -14.74 1.81 0.19
CA CYS A 121 -15.72 1.22 1.08
C CYS A 121 -16.15 2.24 2.15
N TYR A 122 -17.43 2.21 2.51
CA TYR A 122 -17.98 2.95 3.62
C TYR A 122 -19.18 2.21 4.21
N ARG A 123 -19.60 2.62 5.41
CA ARG A 123 -20.79 2.08 6.08
C ARG A 123 -22.00 3.01 5.90
N LYS A 124 -23.14 2.44 5.48
CA LYS A 124 -24.44 3.12 5.43
C LYS A 124 -25.42 2.37 6.35
N GLY A 125 -25.65 2.91 7.53
CA GLY A 125 -26.35 2.16 8.59
C GLY A 125 -25.58 0.88 8.94
N ASP A 126 -26.23 -0.28 8.84
CA ASP A 126 -25.62 -1.59 9.11
C ASP A 126 -24.96 -2.22 7.87
N GLU A 127 -25.17 -1.64 6.70
CA GLU A 127 -24.64 -2.17 5.44
C GLU A 127 -23.25 -1.62 5.12
N LEU A 128 -22.36 -2.46 4.57
CA LEU A 128 -21.12 -2.04 3.94
C LEU A 128 -21.34 -1.89 2.44
N VAL A 129 -21.14 -0.67 1.97
CA VAL A 129 -21.19 -0.32 0.55
C VAL A 129 -19.74 -0.31 0.02
N VAL A 130 -19.47 -1.07 -1.04
CA VAL A 130 -18.22 -1.02 -1.78
C VAL A 130 -18.47 -0.47 -3.18
N SER A 131 -17.49 0.27 -3.68
CA SER A 131 -17.54 0.77 -5.06
C SER A 131 -17.28 -0.34 -6.08
N ALA A 132 -17.58 -0.08 -7.35
CA ALA A 132 -16.90 -0.78 -8.42
C ALA A 132 -15.38 -0.56 -8.31
N CYS A 133 -14.59 -1.46 -8.91
CA CYS A 133 -13.14 -1.30 -8.98
C CYS A 133 -12.75 -0.19 -9.96
N GLU A 134 -11.72 0.55 -9.62
CA GLU A 134 -11.09 1.57 -10.46
C GLU A 134 -9.67 1.15 -10.80
N GLU A 135 -9.25 1.35 -12.04
CA GLU A 135 -7.86 1.21 -12.46
C GLU A 135 -7.27 2.59 -12.78
N PRO A 136 -6.40 3.16 -11.91
CA PRO A 136 -5.70 4.39 -12.23
C PRO A 136 -4.77 4.19 -13.43
N LYS A 137 -4.98 4.89 -14.53
CA LYS A 137 -4.06 4.83 -15.67
C LYS A 137 -2.79 5.60 -15.33
N THR A 138 -1.66 4.89 -15.33
CA THR A 138 -0.35 5.47 -15.06
C THR A 138 0.52 5.42 -16.30
N SER A 139 1.23 6.51 -16.60
CA SER A 139 2.21 6.56 -17.69
C SER A 139 3.60 6.06 -17.30
N HIS A 140 3.83 5.80 -16.01
CA HIS A 140 5.14 5.44 -15.46
C HIS A 140 5.10 4.14 -14.65
N ARG A 141 6.26 3.46 -14.57
CA ARG A 141 6.47 2.24 -13.75
C ARG A 141 6.07 2.42 -12.28
N ILE A 142 6.16 3.62 -11.75
CA ILE A 142 5.69 4.02 -10.40
C ILE A 142 5.10 5.40 -10.54
N LEU A 143 3.91 5.63 -9.97
CA LEU A 143 3.35 6.96 -9.79
C LEU A 143 4.21 7.74 -8.80
N THR A 144 5.04 8.66 -9.31
CA THR A 144 5.84 9.54 -8.46
C THR A 144 4.97 10.62 -7.82
N PHE A 145 5.52 11.32 -6.82
CA PHE A 145 4.87 12.51 -6.22
C PHE A 145 4.58 13.58 -7.30
N ALA A 146 5.51 13.81 -8.21
CA ALA A 146 5.33 14.75 -9.31
C ALA A 146 4.15 14.35 -10.20
N ASP A 147 4.04 13.07 -10.52
CA ASP A 147 2.91 12.53 -11.27
C ASP A 147 1.57 12.69 -10.56
N LYS A 148 1.56 12.62 -9.23
CA LYS A 148 0.32 12.71 -8.44
C LYS A 148 -0.16 14.15 -8.25
N TYR A 149 0.76 15.13 -8.15
CA TYR A 149 0.44 16.47 -7.64
C TYR A 149 0.95 17.64 -8.49
N LEU A 150 1.97 17.46 -9.34
CA LEU A 150 2.63 18.58 -10.05
C LEU A 150 2.23 18.72 -11.52
N ASP A 151 1.70 17.69 -12.15
CA ASP A 151 1.28 17.71 -13.56
C ASP A 151 -0.07 18.42 -13.82
N GLY A 152 -0.35 19.47 -13.07
CA GLY A 152 -1.42 20.44 -13.37
C GLY A 152 -2.83 19.87 -13.40
N GLY A 153 -3.13 18.77 -12.68
CA GLY A 153 -4.50 18.28 -12.54
C GLY A 153 -5.17 17.84 -13.87
N LYS A 154 -4.38 17.50 -14.90
CA LYS A 154 -4.96 16.84 -16.07
C LYS A 154 -5.67 15.60 -15.57
N GLN A 155 -6.98 15.55 -15.71
CA GLN A 155 -7.81 14.40 -15.38
C GLN A 155 -7.16 13.17 -16.01
N ARG A 156 -6.50 12.35 -15.17
CA ARG A 156 -5.98 11.08 -15.62
C ARG A 156 -7.19 10.24 -15.94
N ALA A 157 -7.26 9.78 -17.19
CA ALA A 157 -8.27 8.80 -17.55
C ALA A 157 -8.11 7.61 -16.60
N SER A 158 -9.08 7.38 -15.70
CA SER A 158 -9.16 6.14 -14.95
C SER A 158 -10.07 5.19 -15.72
N GLY A 159 -9.74 3.89 -15.70
CA GLY A 159 -10.69 2.85 -16.11
C GLY A 159 -11.71 2.67 -14.99
N PHE A 160 -12.92 3.20 -15.16
CA PHE A 160 -14.01 3.02 -14.19
C PHE A 160 -15.32 2.67 -14.91
N PRO A 161 -15.93 1.51 -14.60
CA PRO A 161 -15.32 0.42 -13.82
C PRO A 161 -14.06 -0.15 -14.49
N ALA A 162 -13.13 -0.71 -13.67
CA ALA A 162 -11.90 -1.32 -14.18
C ALA A 162 -12.22 -2.52 -15.07
N GLU A 163 -11.55 -2.62 -16.22
CA GLU A 163 -11.65 -3.76 -17.14
C GLU A 163 -10.78 -4.92 -16.63
N ILE A 164 -11.28 -5.64 -15.62
CA ILE A 164 -10.64 -6.81 -15.00
C ILE A 164 -11.61 -8.00 -14.96
N PRO A 165 -11.12 -9.24 -14.84
CA PRO A 165 -11.99 -10.40 -14.66
C PRO A 165 -12.91 -10.23 -13.46
N GLU A 166 -14.18 -10.62 -13.59
CA GLU A 166 -15.20 -10.50 -12.53
C GLU A 166 -14.74 -11.15 -11.22
N GLU A 167 -14.13 -12.32 -11.30
CA GLU A 167 -13.56 -13.03 -10.15
C GLU A 167 -12.48 -12.20 -9.41
N CYS A 168 -11.69 -11.40 -10.14
CA CYS A 168 -10.70 -10.50 -9.54
C CYS A 168 -11.40 -9.32 -8.85
N ALA A 169 -12.43 -8.75 -9.47
CA ALA A 169 -13.23 -7.67 -8.88
C ALA A 169 -13.91 -8.14 -7.60
N ASP A 170 -14.50 -9.32 -7.59
CA ASP A 170 -15.14 -9.93 -6.42
C ASP A 170 -14.15 -10.14 -5.26
N ARG A 171 -12.93 -10.61 -5.58
CA ARG A 171 -11.87 -10.76 -4.57
C ARG A 171 -11.47 -9.40 -3.99
N VAL A 172 -11.23 -8.39 -4.81
CA VAL A 172 -10.89 -7.03 -4.37
C VAL A 172 -11.97 -6.49 -3.43
N GLN A 173 -13.24 -6.57 -3.83
CA GLN A 173 -14.37 -6.10 -3.01
C GLN A 173 -14.53 -6.89 -1.71
N SER A 174 -14.38 -8.21 -1.76
CA SER A 174 -14.47 -9.08 -0.58
C SER A 174 -13.35 -8.80 0.42
N TYR A 175 -12.11 -8.65 -0.04
CA TYR A 175 -10.96 -8.29 0.80
C TYR A 175 -11.13 -6.90 1.41
N THR A 176 -11.64 -5.92 0.65
CA THR A 176 -11.93 -4.58 1.15
C THR A 176 -12.96 -4.61 2.27
N LYS A 177 -14.07 -5.34 2.09
CA LYS A 177 -15.09 -5.54 3.15
C LYS A 177 -14.53 -6.25 4.38
N LEU A 178 -13.68 -7.27 4.17
CA LEU A 178 -13.07 -8.04 5.26
C LEU A 178 -12.15 -7.14 6.10
N LEU A 179 -11.26 -6.38 5.46
CA LEU A 179 -10.40 -5.42 6.14
C LEU A 179 -11.24 -4.39 6.90
N TYR A 180 -12.23 -3.79 6.27
CA TYR A 180 -13.10 -2.80 6.89
C TYR A 180 -13.75 -3.31 8.17
N ARG A 181 -14.31 -4.53 8.15
CA ARG A 181 -14.98 -5.14 9.30
C ARG A 181 -14.02 -5.53 10.42
N ARG A 182 -12.89 -6.15 10.06
CA ARG A 182 -11.98 -6.77 11.04
C ARG A 182 -11.05 -5.78 11.73
N THR A 183 -10.91 -4.57 11.19
CA THR A 183 -10.10 -3.50 11.80
C THR A 183 -10.96 -2.35 12.32
N ASP A 184 -12.27 -2.56 12.45
CA ASP A 184 -13.25 -1.59 12.95
C ASP A 184 -13.15 -0.21 12.26
N LEU A 185 -12.93 -0.24 10.94
CA LEU A 185 -12.90 0.98 10.15
C LEU A 185 -14.27 1.65 10.13
N ARG A 186 -14.25 2.98 10.15
CA ARG A 186 -15.41 3.87 9.99
C ARG A 186 -15.13 4.87 8.88
N GLY A 187 -16.16 5.65 8.51
CA GLY A 187 -16.01 6.63 7.45
C GLY A 187 -15.73 6.00 6.08
N ILE A 188 -15.09 6.76 5.21
CA ILE A 188 -14.77 6.35 3.85
C ILE A 188 -13.31 5.95 3.77
N VAL A 189 -13.03 4.79 3.18
CA VAL A 189 -11.68 4.30 2.93
C VAL A 189 -11.53 3.88 1.47
N ARG A 190 -10.28 3.80 1.00
CA ARG A 190 -9.92 3.20 -0.29
C ARG A 190 -8.82 2.16 -0.08
N ALA A 191 -9.10 0.94 -0.44
CA ALA A 191 -8.14 -0.14 -0.49
C ALA A 191 -7.51 -0.21 -1.88
N ASP A 192 -6.18 -0.25 -1.93
CA ASP A 192 -5.40 -0.31 -3.15
C ASP A 192 -4.77 -1.70 -3.26
N PHE A 193 -4.96 -2.34 -4.41
CA PHE A 193 -4.50 -3.69 -4.72
C PHE A 193 -3.58 -3.69 -5.93
N LEU A 194 -2.79 -4.75 -6.05
CA LEU A 194 -1.99 -5.06 -7.24
C LEU A 194 -2.55 -6.34 -7.87
N LEU A 195 -2.84 -6.28 -9.15
CA LEU A 195 -3.28 -7.41 -9.96
C LEU A 195 -2.15 -7.83 -10.90
N SER A 196 -1.76 -9.09 -10.90
CA SER A 196 -0.75 -9.66 -11.79
C SER A 196 -1.06 -11.12 -12.04
N GLY A 197 -1.07 -11.56 -13.29
CA GLY A 197 -1.33 -12.94 -13.68
C GLY A 197 -2.67 -13.53 -13.19
N GLY A 198 -3.66 -12.68 -12.85
CA GLY A 198 -4.93 -13.10 -12.27
C GLY A 198 -4.94 -13.18 -10.74
N ASP A 199 -3.80 -12.97 -10.08
CA ASP A 199 -3.70 -12.90 -8.62
C ASP A 199 -3.89 -11.48 -8.12
N VAL A 200 -4.60 -11.35 -6.98
CA VAL A 200 -4.92 -10.08 -6.32
C VAL A 200 -4.12 -9.98 -5.02
N TYR A 201 -3.28 -8.95 -4.90
CA TYR A 201 -2.47 -8.68 -3.71
C TYR A 201 -2.86 -7.35 -3.09
N PHE A 202 -3.13 -7.32 -1.81
CA PHE A 202 -3.38 -6.08 -1.09
C PHE A 202 -2.09 -5.27 -0.94
N ASN A 203 -2.13 -4.00 -1.28
CA ASN A 203 -0.98 -3.09 -1.23
C ASN A 203 -1.06 -2.15 -0.02
N GLU A 204 -2.09 -1.30 0.04
CA GLU A 204 -2.27 -0.34 1.13
C GLU A 204 -3.75 0.05 1.32
N MET A 205 -4.05 0.67 2.47
CA MET A 205 -5.36 1.24 2.79
C MET A 205 -5.20 2.74 3.02
N ASN A 206 -5.98 3.51 2.29
CA ASN A 206 -6.08 4.96 2.44
C ASN A 206 -7.25 5.29 3.39
N THR A 207 -6.95 5.95 4.49
CA THR A 207 -7.86 6.25 5.61
C THR A 207 -8.02 7.74 5.85
#